data_bdaf873159d274ceca7aee624d719263
#
_entry.id   bdaf873159d274ceca7aee624d719263
#
_cell.length_a   1.000
_cell.length_b   1.000
_cell.length_c   1.000
_cell.angle_alpha   90.00
_cell.angle_beta   90.00
_cell.angle_gamma   90.00
#
_symmetry.space_group_name_H-M   'P 1'
#
loop_
_entity.id
_entity.type
_entity.pdbx_description
1 polymer ?
#
loop_
_entity_poly.entity_id
_entity_poly.type
_entity_poly.pdbx_seq_one_letter_code
_entity_poly.pdbx_strand_id
1 'polypeptide(L)'
;MALSVHIKKKLKDFELAVDFDMDEGIVGFLGSSGCGKSMTLKCVAGIETPDEGRIVLDDEVLFDKKSGINLSPQKRKVGYLFQNYALFPHMTVKQNIEAGLAASGKSKQEKKEIVERLLEQFHIKELENSYPVRISGGQQQRAALARMMAAEPKFLLLDEPFSALDAYLKEKLMQEMMTYLNQFKKGVIMVSHSRDEVYQMCSDT
;
A
#
# COMPACT_ATOMS: atom_id res chain seq x y z
N MET A 1 -13.75 -12.04 -7.79
CA MET A 1 -13.08 -12.19 -6.49
C MET A 1 -11.72 -11.53 -6.61
N ALA A 2 -11.46 -10.49 -5.82
CA ALA A 2 -10.25 -9.71 -6.02
C ALA A 2 -9.02 -10.36 -5.35
N LEU A 3 -9.09 -10.75 -4.06
CA LEU A 3 -7.95 -11.30 -3.33
C LEU A 3 -8.34 -12.52 -2.50
N SER A 4 -7.57 -13.60 -2.62
CA SER A 4 -7.68 -14.82 -1.81
C SER A 4 -6.34 -15.08 -1.12
N VAL A 5 -6.34 -15.24 0.20
CA VAL A 5 -5.15 -15.42 1.02
C VAL A 5 -5.33 -16.58 1.99
N HIS A 6 -4.66 -17.69 1.73
CA HIS A 6 -4.65 -18.89 2.59
C HIS A 6 -3.19 -19.27 2.83
N ILE A 7 -2.59 -18.73 3.90
CA ILE A 7 -1.15 -18.90 4.16
C ILE A 7 -0.85 -19.20 5.60
N LYS A 8 0.32 -19.83 5.82
CA LYS A 8 0.96 -19.95 7.13
C LYS A 8 2.39 -19.44 7.08
N LYS A 9 2.81 -18.80 8.17
CA LYS A 9 4.18 -18.34 8.34
C LYS A 9 4.61 -18.49 9.79
N LYS A 10 5.69 -19.21 10.03
CA LYS A 10 6.33 -19.29 11.34
C LYS A 10 7.04 -17.98 11.65
N LEU A 11 6.69 -17.39 12.76
CA LEU A 11 7.37 -16.26 13.34
C LEU A 11 8.12 -16.73 14.60
N LYS A 12 8.93 -15.85 15.19
CA LYS A 12 9.76 -16.23 16.35
C LYS A 12 8.93 -16.78 17.51
N ASP A 13 7.79 -16.14 17.79
CA ASP A 13 7.02 -16.39 19.01
C ASP A 13 5.67 -17.08 18.75
N PHE A 14 5.20 -17.15 17.51
CA PHE A 14 3.94 -17.79 17.13
C PHE A 14 3.91 -18.17 15.65
N GLU A 15 2.91 -18.97 15.26
CA GLU A 15 2.60 -19.25 13.87
C GLU A 15 1.45 -18.34 13.41
N LEU A 16 1.72 -17.53 12.38
CA LEU A 16 0.70 -16.76 11.69
C LEU A 16 -0.05 -17.70 10.73
N ALA A 17 -1.36 -17.86 10.95
CA ALA A 17 -2.28 -18.52 10.03
C ALA A 17 -3.31 -17.50 9.56
N VAL A 18 -3.43 -17.33 8.25
CA VAL A 18 -4.32 -16.36 7.60
C VAL A 18 -5.16 -17.08 6.59
N ASP A 19 -6.47 -16.85 6.67
CA ASP A 19 -7.46 -17.50 5.81
C ASP A 19 -8.61 -16.51 5.55
N PHE A 20 -8.63 -15.87 4.40
CA PHE A 20 -9.73 -14.99 3.98
C PHE A 20 -9.78 -14.80 2.47
N ASP A 21 -10.97 -14.48 2.00
CA ASP A 21 -11.26 -14.01 0.65
C ASP A 21 -11.93 -12.63 0.72
N MET A 22 -11.61 -11.75 -0.21
CA MET A 22 -12.27 -10.45 -0.32
C MET A 22 -12.46 -10.05 -1.78
N ASP A 23 -13.51 -9.28 -2.01
CA ASP A 23 -13.82 -8.67 -3.30
C ASP A 23 -13.32 -7.20 -3.36
N GLU A 24 -14.05 -6.34 -4.03
CA GLU A 24 -13.79 -4.90 -4.05
C GLU A 24 -14.22 -4.27 -2.73
N GLY A 25 -13.68 -3.11 -2.43
CA GLY A 25 -13.99 -2.36 -1.22
C GLY A 25 -12.78 -2.18 -0.31
N ILE A 26 -13.01 -1.58 0.85
CA ILE A 26 -11.97 -1.31 1.84
C ILE A 26 -12.22 -2.18 3.07
N VAL A 27 -11.33 -3.11 3.32
CA VAL A 27 -11.37 -4.00 4.50
C VAL A 27 -10.34 -3.53 5.53
N GLY A 28 -10.78 -3.42 6.78
CA GLY A 28 -9.93 -3.00 7.90
C GLY A 28 -9.47 -4.18 8.74
N PHE A 29 -8.16 -4.34 8.92
CA PHE A 29 -7.60 -5.29 9.89
C PHE A 29 -7.34 -4.57 11.21
N LEU A 30 -8.18 -4.87 12.20
CA LEU A 30 -8.06 -4.34 13.54
C LEU A 30 -7.49 -5.40 14.50
N GLY A 31 -6.63 -5.01 15.41
CA GLY A 31 -6.07 -5.93 16.40
C GLY A 31 -4.85 -5.35 17.11
N SER A 32 -4.40 -6.03 18.18
CA SER A 32 -3.25 -5.62 18.98
C SER A 32 -1.95 -5.56 18.17
N SER A 33 -0.98 -4.80 18.65
CA SER A 33 0.36 -4.78 18.07
C SER A 33 1.00 -6.18 18.15
N GLY A 34 1.72 -6.56 17.09
CA GLY A 34 2.43 -7.84 17.05
C GLY A 34 1.58 -9.06 16.66
N CYS A 35 0.27 -8.94 16.46
CA CYS A 35 -0.57 -10.10 16.09
C CYS A 35 -0.43 -10.57 14.63
N GLY A 36 0.46 -9.97 13.84
CA GLY A 36 0.77 -10.43 12.49
C GLY A 36 0.15 -9.63 11.33
N LYS A 37 -0.63 -8.57 11.57
CA LYS A 37 -1.30 -7.77 10.52
C LYS A 37 -0.34 -7.27 9.45
N SER A 38 0.71 -6.54 9.84
CA SER A 38 1.72 -6.04 8.89
C SER A 38 2.48 -7.18 8.19
N MET A 39 2.67 -8.32 8.89
CA MET A 39 3.29 -9.50 8.29
C MET A 39 2.40 -10.09 7.19
N THR A 40 1.09 -10.15 7.41
CA THR A 40 0.11 -10.56 6.39
C THR A 40 0.22 -9.67 5.15
N LEU A 41 0.20 -8.35 5.34
CA LEU A 41 0.35 -7.41 4.21
C LEU A 41 1.67 -7.62 3.46
N LYS A 42 2.78 -7.80 4.19
CA LYS A 42 4.10 -8.06 3.58
C LYS A 42 4.12 -9.38 2.80
N CYS A 43 3.42 -10.42 3.29
CA CYS A 43 3.27 -11.67 2.55
C CYS A 43 2.47 -11.48 1.25
N VAL A 44 1.36 -10.74 1.28
CA VAL A 44 0.57 -10.42 0.08
C VAL A 44 1.38 -9.62 -0.92
N ALA A 45 2.13 -8.62 -0.46
CA ALA A 45 2.99 -7.80 -1.31
C ALA A 45 4.22 -8.54 -1.87
N GLY A 46 4.57 -9.71 -1.32
CA GLY A 46 5.76 -10.47 -1.71
C GLY A 46 7.08 -9.94 -1.13
N ILE A 47 6.99 -9.07 -0.14
CA ILE A 47 8.14 -8.58 0.64
C ILE A 47 8.63 -9.69 1.57
N GLU A 48 7.68 -10.46 2.10
CA GLU A 48 7.93 -11.65 2.92
C GLU A 48 7.35 -12.88 2.21
N THR A 49 8.01 -14.02 2.39
CA THR A 49 7.56 -15.29 1.77
C THR A 49 6.84 -16.13 2.83
N PRO A 50 5.58 -16.54 2.61
CA PRO A 50 4.93 -17.53 3.46
C PRO A 50 5.63 -18.89 3.44
N ASP A 51 5.50 -19.66 4.52
CA ASP A 51 6.07 -21.02 4.57
C ASP A 51 5.16 -22.04 3.88
N GLU A 52 3.84 -21.82 3.93
CA GLU A 52 2.82 -22.66 3.31
C GLU A 52 1.69 -21.83 2.73
N GLY A 53 0.90 -22.43 1.84
CA GLY A 53 -0.35 -21.90 1.36
C GLY A 53 -0.30 -21.27 -0.02
N ARG A 54 -1.28 -20.41 -0.29
CA ARG A 54 -1.51 -19.80 -1.61
C ARG A 54 -2.05 -18.38 -1.47
N ILE A 55 -1.66 -17.50 -2.41
CA ILE A 55 -2.19 -16.13 -2.57
C ILE A 55 -2.57 -15.96 -4.04
N VAL A 56 -3.81 -15.49 -4.27
CA VAL A 56 -4.35 -15.22 -5.61
C VAL A 56 -4.94 -13.81 -5.64
N LEU A 57 -4.61 -13.03 -6.67
CA LEU A 57 -5.21 -11.71 -6.92
C LEU A 57 -5.87 -11.74 -8.30
N ASP A 58 -7.15 -11.49 -8.36
CA ASP A 58 -7.99 -11.81 -9.50
C ASP A 58 -7.75 -13.29 -9.89
N ASP A 59 -7.47 -13.65 -11.07
CA ASP A 59 -7.17 -15.04 -11.45
C ASP A 59 -5.66 -15.35 -11.46
N GLU A 60 -4.81 -14.39 -11.01
CA GLU A 60 -3.35 -14.53 -11.04
C GLU A 60 -2.82 -15.09 -9.72
N VAL A 61 -2.10 -16.22 -9.77
CA VAL A 61 -1.45 -16.83 -8.62
C VAL A 61 -0.16 -16.05 -8.30
N LEU A 62 -0.17 -15.32 -7.16
CA LEU A 62 0.99 -14.54 -6.70
C LEU A 62 2.00 -15.39 -5.93
N PHE A 63 1.47 -16.33 -5.16
CA PHE A 63 2.25 -17.29 -4.37
C PHE A 63 1.50 -18.62 -4.31
N ASP A 64 2.22 -19.71 -4.49
CA ASP A 64 1.73 -21.07 -4.22
C ASP A 64 2.91 -21.98 -3.86
N LYS A 65 2.96 -22.41 -2.60
CA LYS A 65 4.05 -23.25 -2.11
C LYS A 65 4.10 -24.61 -2.80
N LYS A 66 2.94 -25.19 -3.10
CA LYS A 66 2.85 -26.52 -3.73
C LYS A 66 3.35 -26.52 -5.17
N SER A 67 3.02 -25.46 -5.92
CA SER A 67 3.41 -25.30 -7.32
C SER A 67 4.77 -24.60 -7.48
N GLY A 68 5.40 -24.14 -6.39
CA GLY A 68 6.67 -23.42 -6.44
C GLY A 68 6.57 -22.01 -7.02
N ILE A 69 5.37 -21.41 -7.07
CA ILE A 69 5.14 -20.08 -7.59
C ILE A 69 5.40 -19.06 -6.49
N ASN A 70 6.26 -18.07 -6.76
CA ASN A 70 6.49 -16.92 -5.89
C ASN A 70 6.87 -15.71 -6.74
N LEU A 71 5.88 -14.89 -7.10
CA LEU A 71 6.12 -13.68 -7.88
C LEU A 71 6.85 -12.64 -7.03
N SER A 72 7.83 -11.97 -7.64
CA SER A 72 8.50 -10.83 -6.99
C SER A 72 7.52 -9.67 -6.75
N PRO A 73 7.75 -8.79 -5.76
CA PRO A 73 6.85 -7.67 -5.44
C PRO A 73 6.47 -6.82 -6.67
N GLN A 74 7.43 -6.57 -7.57
CA GLN A 74 7.22 -5.77 -8.77
C GLN A 74 6.22 -6.41 -9.77
N LYS A 75 6.12 -7.74 -9.77
CA LYS A 75 5.21 -8.48 -10.65
C LYS A 75 3.81 -8.64 -10.09
N ARG A 76 3.63 -8.48 -8.76
CA ARG A 76 2.32 -8.69 -8.11
C ARG A 76 1.31 -7.59 -8.37
N LYS A 77 1.73 -6.43 -8.86
CA LYS A 77 0.88 -5.25 -9.08
C LYS A 77 0.08 -4.83 -7.85
N VAL A 78 0.67 -4.98 -6.67
CA VAL A 78 0.10 -4.59 -5.38
C VAL A 78 0.80 -3.33 -4.91
N GLY A 79 0.04 -2.29 -4.61
CA GLY A 79 0.56 -1.07 -3.99
C GLY A 79 0.70 -1.27 -2.47
N TYR A 80 1.84 -0.89 -1.91
CA TYR A 80 2.09 -0.97 -0.48
C TYR A 80 2.46 0.40 0.08
N LEU A 81 1.68 0.89 1.03
CA LEU A 81 2.02 2.07 1.83
C LEU A 81 2.57 1.62 3.18
N PHE A 82 3.84 1.89 3.42
CA PHE A 82 4.51 1.59 4.68
C PHE A 82 4.15 2.60 5.77
N GLN A 83 4.16 2.18 7.01
CA GLN A 83 3.92 3.01 8.20
C GLN A 83 4.81 4.28 8.25
N ASN A 84 6.06 4.17 7.82
CA ASN A 84 7.03 5.27 7.75
C ASN A 84 7.14 5.88 6.35
N TYR A 85 6.14 5.64 5.48
CA TYR A 85 6.06 6.07 4.09
C TYR A 85 7.19 5.57 3.19
N ALA A 86 8.33 5.15 3.73
CA ALA A 86 9.50 4.60 3.05
C ALA A 86 9.94 5.40 1.81
N LEU A 87 9.86 6.73 1.86
CA LEU A 87 10.38 7.57 0.79
C LEU A 87 11.91 7.44 0.71
N PHE A 88 12.45 7.48 -0.50
CA PHE A 88 13.88 7.49 -0.73
C PHE A 88 14.46 8.85 -0.33
N PRO A 89 15.25 8.94 0.76
CA PRO A 89 15.65 10.23 1.34
C PRO A 89 16.59 11.05 0.45
N HIS A 90 17.30 10.39 -0.45
CA HIS A 90 18.23 11.00 -1.43
C HIS A 90 17.59 11.36 -2.76
N MET A 91 16.27 11.13 -2.91
CA MET A 91 15.48 11.48 -4.07
C MET A 91 14.52 12.61 -3.75
N THR A 92 14.27 13.50 -4.71
CA THR A 92 13.21 14.51 -4.59
C THR A 92 11.81 13.86 -4.61
N VAL A 93 10.76 14.61 -4.30
CA VAL A 93 9.38 14.15 -4.40
C VAL A 93 9.09 13.62 -5.82
N LYS A 94 9.46 14.37 -6.85
CA LYS A 94 9.32 13.95 -8.25
C LYS A 94 10.05 12.64 -8.53
N GLN A 95 11.30 12.52 -8.13
CA GLN A 95 12.10 11.31 -8.33
C GLN A 95 11.54 10.10 -7.55
N ASN A 96 10.97 10.33 -6.36
CA ASN A 96 10.26 9.28 -5.63
C ASN A 96 9.06 8.74 -6.43
N ILE A 97 8.26 9.63 -7.04
CA ILE A 97 7.12 9.22 -7.88
C ILE A 97 7.61 8.50 -9.15
N GLU A 98 8.66 9.01 -9.79
CA GLU A 98 9.31 8.37 -10.96
C GLU A 98 9.80 6.95 -10.64
N ALA A 99 10.31 6.71 -9.42
CA ALA A 99 10.72 5.38 -8.99
C ALA A 99 9.58 4.37 -9.01
N GLY A 100 8.32 4.79 -8.75
CA GLY A 100 7.13 3.95 -8.90
C GLY A 100 6.90 3.46 -10.33
N LEU A 101 7.42 4.19 -11.33
CA LEU A 101 7.32 3.86 -12.76
C LEU A 101 8.51 3.04 -13.28
N ALA A 102 9.46 2.63 -12.42
CA ALA A 102 10.70 1.98 -12.87
C ALA A 102 10.44 0.73 -13.72
N ALA A 103 9.45 -0.10 -13.34
CA ALA A 103 9.12 -1.35 -14.01
C ALA A 103 7.95 -1.23 -15.02
N SER A 104 7.48 0.00 -15.35
CA SER A 104 6.25 0.19 -16.14
C SER A 104 6.39 -0.08 -17.64
N GLY A 105 7.62 -0.14 -18.17
CA GLY A 105 7.88 -0.24 -19.61
C GLY A 105 7.50 1.02 -20.43
N LYS A 106 6.95 2.07 -19.78
CA LYS A 106 6.49 3.30 -20.43
C LYS A 106 7.67 4.14 -20.96
N SER A 107 7.43 4.88 -22.02
CA SER A 107 8.38 5.85 -22.57
C SER A 107 8.69 6.99 -21.60
N LYS A 108 9.77 7.71 -21.82
CA LYS A 108 10.16 8.87 -20.99
C LYS A 108 9.07 9.96 -20.98
N GLN A 109 8.41 10.18 -22.12
CA GLN A 109 7.35 11.17 -22.23
C GLN A 109 6.11 10.76 -21.42
N GLU A 110 5.64 9.53 -21.54
CA GLU A 110 4.51 9.00 -20.76
C GLU A 110 4.78 9.04 -19.27
N LYS A 111 6.01 8.67 -18.84
CA LYS A 111 6.41 8.77 -17.41
C LYS A 111 6.32 10.19 -16.90
N LYS A 112 6.79 11.18 -17.69
CA LYS A 112 6.71 12.59 -17.32
C LYS A 112 5.26 13.05 -17.14
N GLU A 113 4.37 12.71 -18.06
CA GLU A 113 2.95 13.07 -18.01
C GLU A 113 2.24 12.44 -16.79
N ILE A 114 2.54 11.18 -16.47
CA ILE A 114 2.00 10.51 -15.28
C ILE A 114 2.48 11.20 -14.01
N VAL A 115 3.76 11.52 -13.91
CA VAL A 115 4.34 12.17 -12.73
C VAL A 115 3.72 13.57 -12.54
N GLU A 116 3.59 14.36 -13.59
CA GLU A 116 2.96 15.68 -13.54
C GLU A 116 1.51 15.57 -13.05
N ARG A 117 0.72 14.68 -13.62
CA ARG A 117 -0.65 14.42 -13.19
C ARG A 117 -0.75 14.01 -11.72
N LEU A 118 0.13 13.13 -11.24
CA LEU A 118 0.12 12.68 -9.85
C LEU A 118 0.56 13.80 -8.89
N LEU A 119 1.53 14.64 -9.26
CA LEU A 119 1.93 15.79 -8.47
C LEU A 119 0.77 16.78 -8.28
N GLU A 120 -0.03 17.00 -9.31
CA GLU A 120 -1.24 17.85 -9.26
C GLU A 120 -2.36 17.19 -8.46
N GLN A 121 -2.67 15.90 -8.75
CA GLN A 121 -3.72 15.13 -8.09
C GLN A 121 -3.54 15.05 -6.57
N PHE A 122 -2.29 14.88 -6.12
CA PHE A 122 -1.97 14.81 -4.69
C PHE A 122 -1.60 16.17 -4.06
N HIS A 123 -1.76 17.28 -4.80
CA HIS A 123 -1.50 18.64 -4.34
C HIS A 123 -0.09 18.84 -3.75
N ILE A 124 0.93 18.34 -4.45
CA ILE A 124 2.35 18.42 -4.09
C ILE A 124 3.24 18.91 -5.23
N LYS A 125 2.67 19.60 -6.24
CA LYS A 125 3.41 20.09 -7.40
C LYS A 125 4.49 21.08 -7.00
N GLU A 126 4.20 21.97 -6.07
CA GLU A 126 5.14 22.96 -5.55
C GLU A 126 6.33 22.34 -4.80
N LEU A 127 6.20 21.07 -4.41
CA LEU A 127 7.21 20.32 -3.68
C LEU A 127 8.04 19.39 -4.58
N GLU A 128 7.84 19.40 -5.89
CA GLU A 128 8.43 18.40 -6.81
C GLU A 128 9.96 18.29 -6.69
N ASN A 129 10.64 19.39 -6.37
CA ASN A 129 12.09 19.45 -6.22
C ASN A 129 12.56 19.35 -4.75
N SER A 130 11.64 19.22 -3.79
CA SER A 130 11.96 19.08 -2.38
C SER A 130 12.35 17.65 -2.02
N TYR A 131 13.23 17.51 -1.04
CA TYR A 131 13.60 16.21 -0.46
C TYR A 131 12.67 15.84 0.69
N PRO A 132 12.45 14.54 1.00
CA PRO A 132 11.57 14.09 2.07
C PRO A 132 11.83 14.75 3.42
N VAL A 133 13.08 14.97 3.78
CA VAL A 133 13.47 15.60 5.05
C VAL A 133 13.01 17.06 5.20
N ARG A 134 12.64 17.72 4.09
CA ARG A 134 12.26 19.14 4.06
C ARG A 134 10.74 19.37 3.98
N ILE A 135 9.96 18.30 4.00
CA ILE A 135 8.51 18.37 3.87
C ILE A 135 7.81 17.77 5.10
N SER A 136 6.60 18.21 5.40
CA SER A 136 5.82 17.74 6.55
C SER A 136 5.42 16.27 6.40
N GLY A 137 5.04 15.62 7.52
CA GLY A 137 4.57 14.23 7.52
C GLY A 137 3.40 14.00 6.57
N GLY A 138 2.42 14.91 6.53
CA GLY A 138 1.30 14.82 5.57
C GLY A 138 1.74 14.98 4.11
N GLN A 139 2.72 15.84 3.83
CA GLN A 139 3.29 15.97 2.48
C GLN A 139 4.10 14.73 2.09
N GLN A 140 4.81 14.12 3.04
CA GLN A 140 5.49 12.82 2.83
C GLN A 140 4.48 11.71 2.52
N GLN A 141 3.37 11.65 3.24
CA GLN A 141 2.29 10.69 2.99
C GLN A 141 1.73 10.85 1.57
N ARG A 142 1.40 12.07 1.15
CA ARG A 142 0.91 12.35 -0.22
C ARG A 142 1.93 11.94 -1.28
N ALA A 143 3.21 12.21 -1.06
CA ALA A 143 4.28 11.80 -1.98
C ALA A 143 4.42 10.27 -2.06
N ALA A 144 4.26 9.56 -0.92
CA ALA A 144 4.30 8.10 -0.88
C ALA A 144 3.07 7.47 -1.58
N LEU A 145 1.88 8.06 -1.39
CA LEU A 145 0.67 7.67 -2.11
C LEU A 145 0.83 7.88 -3.62
N ALA A 146 1.32 9.04 -4.04
CA ALA A 146 1.58 9.33 -5.46
C ALA A 146 2.57 8.33 -6.06
N ARG A 147 3.67 8.00 -5.36
CA ARG A 147 4.62 6.96 -5.78
C ARG A 147 3.97 5.59 -5.91
N MET A 148 3.15 5.20 -4.94
CA MET A 148 2.43 3.93 -4.96
C MET A 148 1.46 3.85 -6.15
N MET A 149 0.70 4.93 -6.39
CA MET A 149 -0.27 5.00 -7.50
C MET A 149 0.41 5.07 -8.87
N ALA A 150 1.65 5.57 -8.96
CA ALA A 150 2.42 5.58 -10.19
C ALA A 150 2.65 4.17 -10.76
N ALA A 151 2.72 3.15 -9.90
CA ALA A 151 2.86 1.76 -10.31
C ALA A 151 1.57 1.15 -10.91
N GLU A 152 0.46 1.90 -10.98
CA GLU A 152 -0.86 1.46 -11.47
C GLU A 152 -1.30 0.12 -10.82
N PRO A 153 -1.35 0.06 -9.48
CA PRO A 153 -1.63 -1.19 -8.76
C PRO A 153 -3.04 -1.70 -9.04
N LYS A 154 -3.22 -3.01 -8.93
CA LYS A 154 -4.53 -3.68 -8.96
C LYS A 154 -5.18 -3.77 -7.57
N PHE A 155 -4.38 -3.64 -6.51
CA PHE A 155 -4.78 -3.80 -5.12
C PHE A 155 -3.91 -2.92 -4.21
N LEU A 156 -4.47 -2.39 -3.11
CA LEU A 156 -3.73 -1.55 -2.18
C LEU A 156 -3.64 -2.17 -0.78
N LEU A 157 -2.47 -2.02 -0.18
CA LEU A 157 -2.18 -2.43 1.19
C LEU A 157 -1.67 -1.21 1.96
N LEU A 158 -2.40 -0.79 2.98
CA LEU A 158 -2.12 0.38 3.79
C LEU A 158 -1.74 -0.06 5.21
N ASP A 159 -0.47 0.05 5.56
CA ASP A 159 0.05 -0.40 6.86
C ASP A 159 0.16 0.79 7.81
N GLU A 160 -0.82 0.94 8.70
CA GLU A 160 -0.92 2.01 9.70
C GLU A 160 -0.72 3.42 9.10
N PRO A 161 -1.49 3.81 8.09
CA PRO A 161 -1.21 4.99 7.27
C PRO A 161 -1.21 6.32 8.05
N PHE A 162 -1.81 6.37 9.25
CA PHE A 162 -1.97 7.59 10.04
C PHE A 162 -1.24 7.56 11.38
N SER A 163 -0.48 6.51 11.68
CA SER A 163 0.14 6.30 13.01
C SER A 163 1.18 7.37 13.39
N ALA A 164 1.80 8.03 12.41
CA ALA A 164 2.83 9.04 12.62
C ALA A 164 2.30 10.50 12.65
N LEU A 165 0.96 10.69 12.68
CA LEU A 165 0.33 12.00 12.54
C LEU A 165 -0.32 12.45 13.86
N ASP A 166 -0.30 13.77 14.11
CA ASP A 166 -1.12 14.38 15.16
C ASP A 166 -2.63 14.32 14.81
N ALA A 167 -3.49 14.45 15.82
CA ALA A 167 -4.93 14.24 15.69
C ALA A 167 -5.59 15.16 14.65
N TYR A 168 -5.17 16.43 14.58
CA TYR A 168 -5.76 17.40 13.65
C TYR A 168 -5.40 17.10 12.20
N LEU A 169 -4.12 16.84 11.95
CA LEU A 169 -3.62 16.51 10.62
C LEU A 169 -4.17 15.16 10.13
N LYS A 170 -4.32 14.21 11.05
CA LYS A 170 -4.88 12.88 10.79
C LYS A 170 -6.28 12.95 10.21
N GLU A 171 -7.21 13.68 10.84
CA GLU A 171 -8.60 13.79 10.38
C GLU A 171 -8.67 14.35 8.96
N LYS A 172 -7.93 15.41 8.68
CA LYS A 172 -7.84 16.01 7.34
C LYS A 172 -7.32 15.02 6.30
N LEU A 173 -6.23 14.31 6.61
CA LEU A 173 -5.60 13.36 5.69
C LEU A 173 -6.44 12.10 5.48
N MET A 174 -7.22 11.67 6.48
CA MET A 174 -8.20 10.59 6.31
C MET A 174 -9.26 10.95 5.27
N GLN A 175 -9.85 12.14 5.35
CA GLN A 175 -10.84 12.61 4.36
C GLN A 175 -10.26 12.70 2.95
N GLU A 176 -9.03 13.22 2.83
CA GLU A 176 -8.32 13.27 1.55
C GLU A 176 -8.06 11.85 1.00
N MET A 177 -7.55 10.95 1.85
CA MET A 177 -7.29 9.56 1.46
C MET A 177 -8.56 8.86 1.01
N MET A 178 -9.68 9.03 1.72
CA MET A 178 -10.98 8.48 1.30
C MET A 178 -11.38 8.93 -0.11
N THR A 179 -11.14 10.19 -0.45
CA THR A 179 -11.41 10.70 -1.79
C THR A 179 -10.60 9.95 -2.86
N TYR A 180 -9.33 9.65 -2.58
CA TYR A 180 -8.48 8.87 -3.50
C TYR A 180 -8.90 7.40 -3.57
N LEU A 181 -9.20 6.77 -2.43
CA LEU A 181 -9.59 5.37 -2.37
C LEU A 181 -10.95 5.12 -3.05
N ASN A 182 -11.91 6.03 -2.91
CA ASN A 182 -13.20 5.95 -3.60
C ASN A 182 -13.07 6.03 -5.13
N GLN A 183 -12.05 6.72 -5.63
CA GLN A 183 -11.74 6.76 -7.06
C GLN A 183 -11.03 5.49 -7.54
N PHE A 184 -10.36 4.79 -6.65
CA PHE A 184 -9.56 3.61 -6.98
C PHE A 184 -10.42 2.42 -7.42
N LYS A 185 -11.64 2.27 -6.88
CA LYS A 185 -12.67 1.25 -7.25
C LYS A 185 -12.13 -0.18 -7.34
N LYS A 186 -11.19 -0.54 -6.46
CA LYS A 186 -10.60 -1.88 -6.36
C LYS A 186 -10.42 -2.23 -4.90
N GLY A 187 -9.93 -3.44 -4.60
CA GLY A 187 -9.73 -3.88 -3.23
C GLY A 187 -8.61 -3.15 -2.50
N VAL A 188 -8.87 -2.82 -1.25
CA VAL A 188 -7.92 -2.17 -0.32
C VAL A 188 -7.95 -2.89 1.01
N ILE A 189 -6.80 -3.25 1.55
CA ILE A 189 -6.68 -3.66 2.96
C ILE A 189 -5.97 -2.56 3.72
N MET A 190 -6.58 -2.12 4.82
CA MET A 190 -5.99 -1.16 5.75
C MET A 190 -5.75 -1.81 7.10
N VAL A 191 -4.53 -1.75 7.59
CA VAL A 191 -4.18 -2.12 8.98
C VAL A 191 -4.22 -0.88 9.84
N SER A 192 -4.92 -0.94 10.96
CA SER A 192 -4.92 0.11 11.98
C SER A 192 -5.06 -0.45 13.39
N HIS A 193 -4.62 0.34 14.38
CA HIS A 193 -4.91 0.13 15.81
C HIS A 193 -6.10 0.95 16.28
N SER A 194 -6.55 1.92 15.51
CA SER A 194 -7.64 2.83 15.82
C SER A 194 -8.95 2.29 15.27
N ARG A 195 -9.93 2.05 16.16
CA ARG A 195 -11.28 1.70 15.75
C ARG A 195 -11.93 2.80 14.92
N ASP A 196 -11.69 4.05 15.29
CA ASP A 196 -12.27 5.20 14.60
C ASP A 196 -11.80 5.29 13.15
N GLU A 197 -10.51 5.00 12.88
CA GLU A 197 -9.98 4.94 11.51
C GLU A 197 -10.69 3.85 10.69
N VAL A 198 -10.84 2.67 11.28
CA VAL A 198 -11.47 1.54 10.60
C VAL A 198 -12.96 1.84 10.32
N TYR A 199 -13.70 2.34 11.32
CA TYR A 199 -15.12 2.70 11.14
C TYR A 199 -15.36 3.79 10.10
N GLN A 200 -14.43 4.76 9.98
CA GLN A 200 -14.59 5.86 9.03
C GLN A 200 -14.16 5.48 7.61
N MET A 201 -13.23 4.54 7.46
CA MET A 201 -12.60 4.25 6.18
C MET A 201 -12.98 2.91 5.56
N CYS A 202 -13.44 1.95 6.35
CA CYS A 202 -13.65 0.58 5.88
C CYS A 202 -15.14 0.26 5.75
N SER A 203 -15.48 -0.49 4.71
CA SER A 203 -16.82 -1.06 4.52
C SER A 203 -17.04 -2.32 5.37
N ASP A 204 -15.94 -3.04 5.64
CA ASP A 204 -15.90 -4.30 6.40
C ASP A 204 -14.66 -4.35 7.33
N THR A 205 -14.72 -5.18 8.39
CA THR A 205 -13.67 -5.38 9.39
C THR A 205 -13.45 -6.85 9.74
#